data_efbf0840c4540c8d900c5f3830e885eb
#
_entry.id   efbf0840c4540c8d900c5f3830e885eb
#
_cell.length_a   1.000
_cell.length_b   1.000
_cell.length_c   1.000
_cell.angle_alpha   90.00
_cell.angle_beta   90.00
_cell.angle_gamma   90.00
#
_symmetry.space_group_name_H-M   'P 1'
#
loop_
_entity.id
_entity.type
_entity.pdbx_description
1 polymer ?
#
loop_
_entity_poly.entity_id
_entity_poly.type
_entity_poly.pdbx_seq_one_letter_code
_entity_poly.pdbx_strand_id
1 'polypeptide(L)'
;KKNFNIDRTQYTSFEQVKQFIPANKEGKIFVGMINYGEFDIRDIPEYDGSSIDGIRVTFHKKERLEGLQFCQQIKQKGYKVFGQGMVSLSYTDEEFIDLIERVNMFEPYAFYIVDSFGMMKGKDLIRLFYTVEHNLADRIHIGFHSHNNMQLAYSNCLSLTQVQSNRSI
;
A
#
# COMPACT_ATOMS: atom_id res chain seq x y z
N LYS A 1 -12.12 20.98 9.29
CA LYS A 1 -10.72 21.05 8.76
C LYS A 1 -9.79 21.06 9.95
N LYS A 2 -8.87 20.08 10.06
CA LYS A 2 -7.82 20.10 11.08
C LYS A 2 -6.85 21.24 10.74
N ASN A 3 -6.47 22.05 11.72
CA ASN A 3 -5.47 23.08 11.50
C ASN A 3 -4.14 22.44 11.13
N PHE A 4 -3.46 22.99 10.13
CA PHE A 4 -2.12 22.57 9.75
C PHE A 4 -1.15 22.83 10.91
N ASN A 5 -0.38 21.81 11.26
CA ASN A 5 0.70 21.92 12.22
C ASN A 5 1.90 21.15 11.67
N ILE A 6 3.05 21.81 11.56
CA ILE A 6 4.30 21.24 11.04
C ILE A 6 4.78 20.03 11.85
N ASP A 7 4.43 19.94 13.12
CA ASP A 7 4.80 18.84 14.03
C ASP A 7 3.89 17.60 13.88
N ARG A 8 2.96 17.61 12.92
CA ARG A 8 2.04 16.51 12.69
C ARG A 8 2.39 15.77 11.40
N THR A 9 2.12 14.48 11.38
CA THR A 9 2.28 13.60 10.20
C THR A 9 0.95 13.37 9.46
N GLN A 10 -0.14 14.03 9.88
CA GLN A 10 -1.45 13.95 9.24
C GLN A 10 -1.80 15.28 8.58
N TYR A 11 -2.05 15.23 7.28
CA TYR A 11 -2.31 16.39 6.44
C TYR A 11 -3.68 16.26 5.78
N THR A 12 -4.30 17.38 5.45
CA THR A 12 -5.63 17.44 4.84
C THR A 12 -5.61 17.90 3.39
N SER A 13 -4.43 18.21 2.84
CA SER A 13 -4.28 18.61 1.45
C SER A 13 -2.87 18.31 0.92
N PHE A 14 -2.75 18.20 -0.40
CA PHE A 14 -1.47 17.99 -1.08
C PHE A 14 -0.54 19.22 -0.94
N GLU A 15 -1.08 20.42 -0.89
CA GLU A 15 -0.30 21.64 -0.67
C GLU A 15 0.45 21.63 0.67
N GLN A 16 -0.15 21.05 1.70
CA GLN A 16 0.53 20.89 2.99
C GLN A 16 1.68 19.89 2.90
N VAL A 17 1.48 18.76 2.18
CA VAL A 17 2.52 17.73 2.02
C VAL A 17 3.67 18.24 1.15
N LYS A 18 3.37 18.98 0.10
CA LYS A 18 4.35 19.52 -0.85
C LYS A 18 5.50 20.28 -0.16
N GLN A 19 5.24 20.93 0.96
CA GLN A 19 6.25 21.70 1.71
C GLN A 19 7.38 20.81 2.29
N PHE A 20 7.13 19.50 2.42
CA PHE A 20 8.10 18.54 2.96
C PHE A 20 8.82 17.75 1.87
N ILE A 21 8.42 17.91 0.60
CA ILE A 21 9.04 17.19 -0.51
C ILE A 21 10.18 18.05 -1.06
N PRO A 22 11.43 17.53 -1.08
CA PRO A 22 12.55 18.28 -1.62
C PRO A 22 12.41 18.46 -3.13
N ALA A 23 12.86 19.62 -3.64
CA ALA A 23 12.86 19.91 -5.07
C ALA A 23 13.68 18.86 -5.87
N ASN A 24 14.83 18.43 -5.32
CA ASN A 24 15.62 17.32 -5.85
C ASN A 24 15.33 16.07 -5.02
N LYS A 25 14.63 15.11 -5.61
CA LYS A 25 14.25 13.85 -4.95
C LYS A 25 15.36 12.79 -4.95
N GLU A 26 16.47 13.03 -5.66
CA GLU A 26 17.64 12.11 -5.73
C GLU A 26 17.28 10.67 -6.08
N GLY A 27 16.31 10.46 -6.96
CA GLY A 27 15.81 9.15 -7.36
C GLY A 27 14.93 8.44 -6.32
N LYS A 28 14.61 9.10 -5.20
CA LYS A 28 13.70 8.57 -4.17
C LYS A 28 12.26 8.77 -4.56
N ILE A 29 11.40 7.86 -4.12
CA ILE A 29 9.95 7.91 -4.31
C ILE A 29 9.32 8.37 -2.99
N PHE A 30 8.69 9.55 -3.00
CA PHE A 30 7.96 10.06 -1.86
C PHE A 30 6.51 9.61 -1.92
N VAL A 31 6.01 9.03 -0.83
CA VAL A 31 4.70 8.38 -0.78
C VAL A 31 3.87 8.90 0.39
N GLY A 32 2.62 9.28 0.12
CA GLY A 32 1.62 9.53 1.15
C GLY A 32 0.74 8.30 1.39
N MET A 33 0.05 8.24 2.53
CA MET A 33 -0.92 7.17 2.83
C MET A 33 -2.31 7.76 3.02
N ILE A 34 -3.31 7.12 2.45
CA ILE A 34 -4.73 7.48 2.53
C ILE A 34 -5.51 6.21 2.92
N ASN A 35 -6.39 6.31 3.90
CA ASN A 35 -7.41 5.28 4.10
C ASN A 35 -8.58 5.54 3.15
N TYR A 36 -9.08 4.51 2.50
CA TYR A 36 -10.27 4.61 1.68
C TYR A 36 -11.43 5.22 2.49
N GLY A 37 -12.11 6.19 1.91
CA GLY A 37 -13.20 6.95 2.55
C GLY A 37 -12.76 8.23 3.31
N GLU A 38 -11.45 8.48 3.51
CA GLU A 38 -10.97 9.71 4.15
C GLU A 38 -10.77 10.88 3.17
N PHE A 39 -10.58 10.58 1.88
CA PHE A 39 -10.41 11.57 0.82
C PHE A 39 -11.38 11.30 -0.33
N ASP A 40 -11.94 12.36 -0.90
CA ASP A 40 -12.64 12.29 -2.18
C ASP A 40 -11.59 12.30 -3.32
N ILE A 41 -11.83 11.50 -4.36
CA ILE A 41 -10.93 11.47 -5.54
C ILE A 41 -10.80 12.85 -6.21
N ARG A 42 -11.80 13.72 -6.07
CA ARG A 42 -11.78 15.10 -6.57
C ARG A 42 -10.81 16.01 -5.83
N ASP A 43 -10.47 15.68 -4.58
CA ASP A 43 -9.51 16.42 -3.75
C ASP A 43 -8.05 16.00 -4.02
N ILE A 44 -7.86 14.94 -4.81
CA ILE A 44 -6.55 14.47 -5.25
C ILE A 44 -6.24 15.12 -6.60
N PRO A 45 -5.23 16.02 -6.68
CA PRO A 45 -4.86 16.66 -7.94
C PRO A 45 -4.28 15.65 -8.94
N GLU A 46 -4.21 16.03 -10.20
CA GLU A 46 -3.41 15.30 -11.19
C GLU A 46 -1.93 15.34 -10.79
N TYR A 47 -1.20 14.26 -11.05
CA TYR A 47 0.23 14.18 -10.77
C TYR A 47 1.02 15.12 -11.68
N ASP A 48 1.74 16.06 -11.10
CA ASP A 48 2.57 17.05 -11.80
C ASP A 48 4.07 16.96 -11.42
N GLY A 49 4.45 15.99 -10.59
CA GLY A 49 5.81 15.82 -10.09
C GLY A 49 6.21 16.77 -8.94
N SER A 50 5.38 17.74 -8.60
CA SER A 50 5.73 18.79 -7.61
C SER A 50 5.55 18.37 -6.15
N SER A 51 4.90 17.25 -5.89
CA SER A 51 4.63 16.71 -4.54
C SER A 51 5.03 15.25 -4.45
N ILE A 52 4.24 14.43 -3.74
CA ILE A 52 4.47 12.98 -3.61
C ILE A 52 4.35 12.28 -4.97
N ASP A 53 5.10 11.20 -5.12
CA ASP A 53 5.16 10.42 -6.36
C ASP A 53 4.15 9.28 -6.36
N GLY A 54 3.70 8.88 -5.18
CA GLY A 54 2.80 7.76 -5.03
C GLY A 54 1.88 7.86 -3.83
N ILE A 55 0.84 7.06 -3.86
CA ILE A 55 -0.17 7.01 -2.80
C ILE A 55 -0.38 5.56 -2.38
N ARG A 56 -0.21 5.31 -1.09
CA ARG A 56 -0.55 4.07 -0.43
C ARG A 56 -2.02 4.14 -0.02
N VAL A 57 -2.84 3.25 -0.55
CA VAL A 57 -4.27 3.21 -0.25
C VAL A 57 -4.56 2.01 0.61
N THR A 58 -5.04 2.24 1.81
CA THR A 58 -5.53 1.19 2.71
C THR A 58 -7.04 1.07 2.61
N PHE A 59 -7.55 -0.15 2.63
CA PHE A 59 -8.99 -0.44 2.63
C PHE A 59 -9.31 -1.69 3.42
N HIS A 60 -10.47 -1.72 4.06
CA HIS A 60 -10.96 -2.91 4.75
C HIS A 60 -11.46 -3.96 3.76
N LYS A 61 -11.44 -5.23 4.17
CA LYS A 61 -11.94 -6.37 3.40
C LYS A 61 -13.35 -6.13 2.83
N LYS A 62 -14.26 -5.59 3.63
CA LYS A 62 -15.65 -5.30 3.23
C LYS A 62 -15.77 -4.23 2.13
N GLU A 63 -14.76 -3.35 2.02
CA GLU A 63 -14.69 -2.24 1.08
C GLU A 63 -13.67 -2.50 -0.04
N ARG A 64 -13.23 -3.75 -0.21
CA ARG A 64 -12.11 -4.07 -1.11
C ARG A 64 -12.37 -3.70 -2.57
N LEU A 65 -13.61 -3.85 -3.04
CA LEU A 65 -13.94 -3.54 -4.43
C LEU A 65 -13.90 -2.05 -4.71
N GLU A 66 -14.52 -1.26 -3.85
CA GLU A 66 -14.51 0.20 -3.92
C GLU A 66 -13.12 0.77 -3.68
N GLY A 67 -12.37 0.18 -2.73
CA GLY A 67 -10.97 0.54 -2.45
C GLY A 67 -10.06 0.29 -3.66
N LEU A 68 -10.23 -0.81 -4.39
CA LEU A 68 -9.50 -1.08 -5.63
C LEU A 68 -9.92 -0.12 -6.76
N GLN A 69 -11.20 0.22 -6.87
CA GLN A 69 -11.66 1.22 -7.82
C GLN A 69 -11.04 2.60 -7.54
N PHE A 70 -10.96 2.98 -6.27
CA PHE A 70 -10.29 4.20 -5.85
C PHE A 70 -8.78 4.17 -6.19
N CYS A 71 -8.11 3.04 -5.96
CA CYS A 71 -6.73 2.82 -6.40
C CYS A 71 -6.56 3.06 -7.91
N GLN A 72 -7.46 2.50 -8.71
CA GLN A 72 -7.44 2.66 -10.16
C GLN A 72 -7.62 4.13 -10.58
N GLN A 73 -8.52 4.87 -9.95
CA GLN A 73 -8.72 6.29 -10.19
C GLN A 73 -7.47 7.12 -9.85
N ILE A 74 -6.79 6.80 -8.75
CA ILE A 74 -5.52 7.44 -8.37
C ILE A 74 -4.43 7.14 -9.41
N LYS A 75 -4.35 5.91 -9.91
CA LYS A 75 -3.41 5.54 -10.99
C LYS A 75 -3.69 6.34 -12.26
N GLN A 76 -4.98 6.54 -12.61
CA GLN A 76 -5.38 7.35 -13.77
C GLN A 76 -4.95 8.82 -13.65
N LYS A 77 -4.81 9.34 -12.42
CA LYS A 77 -4.25 10.67 -12.15
C LYS A 77 -2.71 10.73 -12.23
N GLY A 78 -2.05 9.62 -12.57
CA GLY A 78 -0.62 9.56 -12.81
C GLY A 78 0.25 9.15 -11.61
N TYR A 79 -0.32 8.93 -10.44
CA TYR A 79 0.44 8.50 -9.26
C TYR A 79 0.83 7.03 -9.32
N LYS A 80 1.98 6.69 -8.72
CA LYS A 80 2.28 5.31 -8.32
C LYS A 80 1.32 4.88 -7.22
N VAL A 81 0.64 3.75 -7.39
CA VAL A 81 -0.33 3.25 -6.41
C VAL A 81 0.22 2.04 -5.69
N PHE A 82 0.06 2.04 -4.37
CA PHE A 82 0.44 0.94 -3.49
C PHE A 82 -0.83 0.45 -2.78
N GLY A 83 -1.41 -0.66 -3.26
CA GLY A 83 -2.65 -1.21 -2.73
C GLY A 83 -2.42 -2.00 -1.44
N GLN A 84 -3.21 -1.74 -0.40
CA GLN A 84 -3.07 -2.34 0.93
C GLN A 84 -4.41 -2.86 1.45
N GLY A 85 -4.69 -4.14 1.22
CA GLY A 85 -5.82 -4.84 1.81
C GLY A 85 -5.57 -5.10 3.30
N MET A 86 -6.20 -4.29 4.18
CA MET A 86 -6.00 -4.42 5.63
C MET A 86 -6.42 -5.79 6.16
N VAL A 87 -5.76 -6.20 7.25
CA VAL A 87 -6.00 -7.48 7.94
C VAL A 87 -5.93 -8.66 6.97
N SER A 88 -4.79 -8.83 6.26
CA SER A 88 -4.64 -9.89 5.24
C SER A 88 -4.98 -11.28 5.74
N LEU A 89 -4.79 -11.57 7.04
CA LEU A 89 -5.20 -12.83 7.67
C LEU A 89 -6.71 -13.06 7.76
N SER A 90 -7.54 -12.03 7.56
CA SER A 90 -9.00 -12.15 7.65
C SER A 90 -9.65 -12.65 6.35
N TYR A 91 -8.89 -12.67 5.27
CA TYR A 91 -9.36 -13.19 3.99
C TYR A 91 -9.31 -14.73 3.99
N THR A 92 -10.31 -15.37 3.40
CA THR A 92 -10.16 -16.78 2.98
C THR A 92 -9.19 -16.85 1.80
N ASP A 93 -8.68 -18.03 1.49
CA ASP A 93 -7.76 -18.19 0.36
C ASP A 93 -8.43 -17.78 -0.96
N GLU A 94 -9.70 -18.11 -1.16
CA GLU A 94 -10.50 -17.73 -2.33
C GLU A 94 -10.67 -16.21 -2.44
N GLU A 95 -11.02 -15.56 -1.32
CA GLU A 95 -11.18 -14.09 -1.29
C GLU A 95 -9.86 -13.36 -1.53
N PHE A 96 -8.74 -13.93 -1.06
CA PHE A 96 -7.42 -13.33 -1.24
C PHE A 96 -6.93 -13.49 -2.69
N ILE A 97 -7.22 -14.63 -3.32
CA ILE A 97 -6.94 -14.86 -4.75
C ILE A 97 -7.81 -13.93 -5.61
N ASP A 98 -9.13 -13.81 -5.36
CA ASP A 98 -10.00 -12.85 -6.06
C ASP A 98 -9.46 -11.41 -5.94
N LEU A 99 -8.97 -11.03 -4.75
CA LEU A 99 -8.35 -9.72 -4.55
C LEU A 99 -7.10 -9.54 -5.44
N ILE A 100 -6.22 -10.54 -5.49
CA ILE A 100 -4.99 -10.51 -6.31
C ILE A 100 -5.34 -10.44 -7.81
N GLU A 101 -6.31 -11.21 -8.27
CA GLU A 101 -6.79 -11.17 -9.67
C GLU A 101 -7.27 -9.76 -10.06
N ARG A 102 -8.03 -9.11 -9.18
CA ARG A 102 -8.49 -7.73 -9.39
C ARG A 102 -7.34 -6.72 -9.38
N VAL A 103 -6.35 -6.91 -8.51
CA VAL A 103 -5.12 -6.11 -8.50
C VAL A 103 -4.38 -6.23 -9.83
N ASN A 104 -4.30 -7.44 -10.40
CA ASN A 104 -3.70 -7.68 -11.70
C ASN A 104 -4.39 -6.92 -12.85
N MET A 105 -5.71 -6.66 -12.74
CA MET A 105 -6.46 -5.97 -13.80
C MET A 105 -6.04 -4.49 -13.97
N PHE A 106 -5.65 -3.79 -12.91
CA PHE A 106 -5.26 -2.38 -13.00
C PHE A 106 -3.78 -2.12 -12.74
N GLU A 107 -3.03 -3.16 -12.31
CA GLU A 107 -1.57 -3.14 -12.20
C GLU A 107 -1.03 -1.95 -11.42
N PRO A 108 -1.22 -1.90 -10.11
CA PRO A 108 -0.61 -0.88 -9.27
C PRO A 108 0.91 -0.99 -9.30
N TYR A 109 1.61 0.00 -8.77
CA TYR A 109 3.06 -0.07 -8.57
C TYR A 109 3.44 -1.20 -7.61
N ALA A 110 2.68 -1.37 -6.51
CA ALA A 110 2.89 -2.45 -5.55
C ALA A 110 1.57 -2.91 -4.91
N PHE A 111 1.54 -4.17 -4.47
CA PHE A 111 0.50 -4.73 -3.62
C PHE A 111 1.11 -5.25 -2.32
N TYR A 112 0.45 -4.98 -1.19
CA TYR A 112 0.98 -5.26 0.14
C TYR A 112 0.21 -6.34 0.88
N ILE A 113 0.95 -7.24 1.50
CA ILE A 113 0.45 -8.07 2.62
C ILE A 113 0.49 -7.19 3.87
N VAL A 114 -0.63 -7.12 4.60
CA VAL A 114 -0.77 -6.20 5.74
C VAL A 114 -1.06 -6.95 7.03
N ASP A 115 -0.15 -6.85 7.99
CA ASP A 115 -0.34 -7.29 9.38
C ASP A 115 -0.87 -6.13 10.22
N SER A 116 -2.18 -5.82 10.08
CA SER A 116 -2.80 -4.65 10.72
C SER A 116 -2.76 -4.68 12.25
N PHE A 117 -2.70 -5.86 12.85
CA PHE A 117 -2.71 -6.02 14.30
C PHE A 117 -1.35 -6.39 14.89
N GLY A 118 -0.32 -6.53 14.08
CA GLY A 118 1.02 -6.91 14.54
C GLY A 118 1.06 -8.29 15.21
N MET A 119 0.26 -9.23 14.72
CA MET A 119 0.11 -10.57 15.28
C MET A 119 0.32 -11.70 14.26
N MET A 120 0.71 -11.39 13.04
CA MET A 120 0.99 -12.36 11.99
C MET A 120 2.22 -13.17 12.36
N LYS A 121 2.09 -14.49 12.36
CA LYS A 121 3.20 -15.40 12.60
C LYS A 121 3.96 -15.66 11.30
N GLY A 122 5.25 -15.95 11.38
CA GLY A 122 6.10 -16.17 10.21
C GLY A 122 5.55 -17.19 9.22
N LYS A 123 4.97 -18.31 9.70
CA LYS A 123 4.34 -19.32 8.84
C LYS A 123 3.17 -18.77 8.02
N ASP A 124 2.37 -17.89 8.62
CA ASP A 124 1.20 -17.29 7.96
C ASP A 124 1.66 -16.26 6.93
N LEU A 125 2.70 -15.47 7.26
CA LEU A 125 3.33 -14.55 6.33
C LEU A 125 3.90 -15.26 5.11
N ILE A 126 4.67 -16.33 5.31
CA ILE A 126 5.29 -17.09 4.20
C ILE A 126 4.22 -17.72 3.31
N ARG A 127 3.13 -18.26 3.89
CA ARG A 127 1.98 -18.75 3.12
C ARG A 127 1.37 -17.66 2.24
N LEU A 128 1.03 -16.51 2.83
CA LEU A 128 0.46 -15.38 2.09
C LEU A 128 1.44 -14.84 1.04
N PHE A 129 2.72 -14.75 1.38
CA PHE A 129 3.75 -14.31 0.44
C PHE A 129 3.77 -15.19 -0.82
N TYR A 130 3.85 -16.51 -0.68
CA TYR A 130 3.84 -17.40 -1.83
C TYR A 130 2.49 -17.39 -2.57
N THR A 131 1.37 -17.19 -1.87
CA THR A 131 0.09 -16.99 -2.56
C THR A 131 0.14 -15.75 -3.45
N VAL A 132 0.70 -14.64 -2.96
CA VAL A 132 0.87 -13.42 -3.77
C VAL A 132 1.91 -13.65 -4.87
N GLU A 133 3.07 -14.21 -4.55
CA GLU A 133 4.18 -14.43 -5.49
C GLU A 133 3.77 -15.23 -6.73
N HIS A 134 2.95 -16.27 -6.55
CA HIS A 134 2.53 -17.14 -7.65
C HIS A 134 1.31 -16.63 -8.45
N ASN A 135 0.55 -15.67 -7.92
CA ASN A 135 -0.69 -15.21 -8.55
C ASN A 135 -0.66 -13.73 -8.98
N LEU A 136 0.26 -12.94 -8.45
CA LEU A 136 0.40 -11.53 -8.81
C LEU A 136 1.20 -11.39 -10.11
N ALA A 137 0.80 -10.48 -11.00
CA ALA A 137 1.53 -10.19 -12.24
C ALA A 137 2.97 -9.70 -11.97
N ASP A 138 3.96 -10.16 -12.76
CA ASP A 138 5.40 -9.97 -12.50
C ASP A 138 5.85 -8.52 -12.39
N ARG A 139 5.15 -7.60 -13.04
CA ARG A 139 5.42 -6.17 -13.04
C ARG A 139 4.95 -5.42 -11.79
N ILE A 140 4.22 -6.09 -10.89
CA ILE A 140 3.73 -5.49 -9.65
C ILE A 140 4.67 -5.90 -8.52
N HIS A 141 5.19 -4.91 -7.79
CA HIS A 141 6.04 -5.20 -6.63
C HIS A 141 5.21 -5.77 -5.47
N ILE A 142 5.82 -6.67 -4.68
CA ILE A 142 5.23 -7.17 -3.45
C ILE A 142 5.77 -6.34 -2.28
N GLY A 143 4.89 -5.93 -1.37
CA GLY A 143 5.28 -5.26 -0.14
C GLY A 143 4.74 -5.98 1.09
N PHE A 144 5.36 -5.71 2.23
CA PHE A 144 4.88 -6.14 3.53
C PHE A 144 4.74 -4.94 4.46
N HIS A 145 3.54 -4.74 5.01
CA HIS A 145 3.27 -3.71 6.02
C HIS A 145 3.05 -4.39 7.37
N SER A 146 4.07 -4.33 8.20
CA SER A 146 4.08 -4.97 9.51
C SER A 146 3.81 -3.98 10.63
N HIS A 147 2.93 -4.38 11.58
CA HIS A 147 2.87 -3.78 12.91
C HIS A 147 3.57 -4.68 13.94
N ASN A 148 3.92 -4.14 15.11
CA ASN A 148 4.82 -4.81 16.05
C ASN A 148 4.20 -5.12 17.42
N ASN A 149 2.89 -5.36 17.48
CA ASN A 149 2.19 -5.61 18.74
C ASN A 149 2.74 -6.86 19.48
N MET A 150 2.96 -7.96 18.76
CA MET A 150 3.60 -9.16 19.31
C MET A 150 5.14 -9.20 19.15
N GLN A 151 5.75 -8.06 18.79
CA GLN A 151 7.19 -7.91 18.56
C GLN A 151 7.76 -8.84 17.46
N LEU A 152 6.92 -9.21 16.49
CA LEU A 152 7.29 -10.09 15.38
C LEU A 152 7.66 -9.34 14.10
N ALA A 153 7.48 -8.01 14.04
CA ALA A 153 7.68 -7.24 12.82
C ALA A 153 9.09 -7.42 12.24
N TYR A 154 10.12 -7.28 13.09
CA TYR A 154 11.51 -7.41 12.64
C TYR A 154 11.80 -8.83 12.12
N SER A 155 11.43 -9.86 12.87
CA SER A 155 11.67 -11.25 12.47
C SER A 155 10.90 -11.63 11.20
N ASN A 156 9.67 -11.13 11.05
CA ASN A 156 8.86 -11.35 9.84
C ASN A 156 9.49 -10.66 8.62
N CYS A 157 9.92 -9.40 8.75
CA CYS A 157 10.62 -8.69 7.67
C CYS A 157 11.92 -9.42 7.30
N LEU A 158 12.72 -9.84 8.29
CA LEU A 158 13.95 -10.59 8.04
C LEU A 158 13.68 -11.91 7.33
N SER A 159 12.62 -12.64 7.71
CA SER A 159 12.23 -13.88 7.04
C SER A 159 11.90 -13.66 5.55
N LEU A 160 11.25 -12.56 5.20
CA LEU A 160 10.95 -12.24 3.80
C LEU A 160 12.22 -11.94 2.98
N THR A 161 13.26 -11.34 3.57
CA THR A 161 14.53 -11.12 2.86
C THR A 161 15.30 -12.41 2.57
N GLN A 162 14.91 -13.52 3.20
CA GLN A 162 15.53 -14.83 3.03
C GLN A 162 14.74 -15.75 2.10
N VAL A 163 13.53 -15.38 1.70
CA VAL A 163 12.76 -16.17 0.74
C VAL A 163 13.35 -16.04 -0.66
N GLN A 164 13.30 -17.13 -1.42
CA GLN A 164 13.66 -17.08 -2.82
C GLN A 164 12.51 -16.46 -3.61
N SER A 165 12.76 -15.30 -4.18
CA SER A 165 11.82 -14.59 -5.05
C SER A 165 12.57 -13.98 -6.22
N ASN A 166 11.94 -13.98 -7.38
CA ASN A 166 12.45 -13.29 -8.58
C ASN A 166 12.04 -11.80 -8.59
N ARG A 167 11.36 -11.33 -7.55
CA ARG A 167 10.82 -9.97 -7.43
C ARG A 167 11.57 -9.16 -6.38
N SER A 168 11.54 -7.85 -6.52
CA SER A 168 11.88 -6.93 -5.42
C SER A 168 10.74 -6.93 -4.40
N ILE A 169 11.09 -7.14 -3.15
CA ILE A 169 10.19 -7.12 -1.98
C ILE A 169 10.41 -5.81 -1.23
#